data_69112ecedf03050843afb80630010700
#
_entry.id   69112ecedf03050843afb80630010700
#
_cell.length_a   1.000
_cell.length_b   1.000
_cell.length_c   1.000
_cell.angle_alpha   90.00
_cell.angle_beta   90.00
_cell.angle_gamma   90.00
#
_symmetry.space_group_name_H-M   'P 1'
#
loop_
_entity.id
_entity.type
_entity.pdbx_description
1 polymer ?
#
loop_
_entity_poly.entity_id
_entity_poly.type
_entity_poly.pdbx_seq_one_letter_code
_entity_poly.pdbx_strand_id
1 'polypeptide(L)'
;MELLKQLYQIHSLSGFEKRMGKFIRRWIRKNVPDAICQTDKLGNIYVTRGKAEDYPCLASHIDQVQKTHSEDFVCIESKDIILGYSPRNRRQEGLGADDKNGVWIALKCLKEYECLKAVFFVGEEKGCIGSSAADLTFFEDCRFVVQSDRRGYKDLVTNIGWNELCSREFLADTEYEKFGYQPHDGMITDVGELKERGLAISCINLSCGYYEPHSDEEFTVKKDLLNCLALVRHIIENCTKIYPHINNSDCFDDEREYMHWEQYDEMSIIIDDILAKYPNVTAECLKEYYGIHYDMLTLEEFRQLLNEAKENIVEPGVLEEPIPFI
;
A
#
# COMPACT_ATOMS: atom_id res chain seq x y z
N MET A 1 6.36 16.35 13.91
CA MET A 1 4.92 16.19 13.61
C MET A 1 4.34 17.34 12.76
N GLU A 2 4.88 18.57 12.78
CA GLU A 2 4.28 19.70 12.05
C GLU A 2 4.14 19.47 10.54
N LEU A 3 5.19 18.94 9.87
CA LEU A 3 5.13 18.57 8.45
C LEU A 3 4.06 17.50 8.18
N LEU A 4 3.93 16.50 9.05
CA LEU A 4 2.92 15.45 8.91
C LEU A 4 1.50 16.02 8.96
N LYS A 5 1.22 16.91 9.92
CA LYS A 5 -0.08 17.59 10.00
C LYS A 5 -0.36 18.46 8.77
N GLN A 6 0.68 19.09 8.19
CA GLN A 6 0.51 19.82 6.93
C GLN A 6 0.15 18.91 5.76
N LEU A 7 0.71 17.69 5.71
CA LEU A 7 0.33 16.68 4.70
C LEU A 7 -1.12 16.24 4.88
N TYR A 8 -1.55 15.96 6.12
CA TYR A 8 -2.93 15.56 6.41
C TYR A 8 -3.97 16.64 6.06
N GLN A 9 -3.61 17.92 6.14
CA GLN A 9 -4.46 19.03 5.73
C GLN A 9 -4.71 19.11 4.21
N ILE A 10 -4.00 18.32 3.42
CA ILE A 10 -4.15 18.34 1.96
C ILE A 10 -4.95 17.11 1.54
N HIS A 11 -6.21 17.32 1.17
CA HIS A 11 -7.00 16.27 0.55
C HIS A 11 -6.45 15.94 -0.84
N SER A 12 -6.19 14.67 -1.09
CA SER A 12 -5.57 14.16 -2.33
C SER A 12 -6.26 12.88 -2.82
N LEU A 13 -7.58 12.95 -3.04
CA LEU A 13 -8.35 11.84 -3.58
C LEU A 13 -7.71 11.36 -4.89
N SER A 14 -7.67 10.01 -5.08
CA SER A 14 -7.08 9.38 -6.29
C SER A 14 -7.63 9.99 -7.59
N GLY A 15 -6.74 10.48 -8.43
CA GLY A 15 -7.01 11.27 -9.64
C GLY A 15 -7.06 12.80 -9.41
N PHE A 16 -6.92 13.27 -8.15
CA PHE A 16 -6.94 14.70 -7.79
C PHE A 16 -5.71 15.13 -6.98
N GLU A 17 -4.57 14.45 -7.11
CA GLU A 17 -3.35 14.61 -6.32
C GLU A 17 -2.56 15.90 -6.62
N LYS A 18 -2.97 16.71 -7.58
CA LYS A 18 -2.22 17.91 -8.03
C LYS A 18 -1.82 18.85 -6.87
N ARG A 19 -2.69 19.00 -5.86
CA ARG A 19 -2.41 19.85 -4.68
C ARG A 19 -1.29 19.26 -3.83
N MET A 20 -1.33 17.95 -3.58
CA MET A 20 -0.31 17.22 -2.83
C MET A 20 1.03 17.25 -3.57
N GLY A 21 1.05 16.91 -4.84
CA GLY A 21 2.27 16.97 -5.67
C GLY A 21 2.88 18.39 -5.72
N LYS A 22 2.04 19.43 -5.80
CA LYS A 22 2.51 20.82 -5.71
C LYS A 22 3.12 21.15 -4.35
N PHE A 23 2.54 20.65 -3.26
CA PHE A 23 3.06 20.84 -1.92
C PHE A 23 4.42 20.16 -1.76
N ILE A 24 4.55 18.89 -2.15
CA ILE A 24 5.79 18.11 -2.06
C ILE A 24 6.92 18.81 -2.81
N ARG A 25 6.72 19.18 -4.09
CA ARG A 25 7.73 19.88 -4.88
C ARG A 25 8.13 21.23 -4.29
N ARG A 26 7.18 21.98 -3.72
CA ARG A 26 7.47 23.26 -3.02
C ARG A 26 8.26 23.03 -1.75
N TRP A 27 7.90 22.01 -0.98
CA TRP A 27 8.58 21.67 0.26
C TRP A 27 10.03 21.24 -0.02
N ILE A 28 10.26 20.37 -1.02
CA ILE A 28 11.60 19.94 -1.45
C ILE A 28 12.43 21.15 -1.88
N ARG A 29 11.93 21.98 -2.76
CA ARG A 29 12.65 23.19 -3.23
C ARG A 29 13.07 24.11 -2.07
N LYS A 30 12.26 24.20 -1.02
CA LYS A 30 12.53 25.05 0.13
C LYS A 30 13.53 24.43 1.13
N ASN A 31 13.42 23.12 1.36
CA ASN A 31 14.12 22.45 2.47
C ASN A 31 15.30 21.60 2.00
N VAL A 32 15.35 21.25 0.71
CA VAL A 32 16.38 20.41 0.06
C VAL A 32 16.70 21.03 -1.31
N PRO A 33 17.25 22.26 -1.34
CA PRO A 33 17.40 23.04 -2.56
C PRO A 33 18.41 22.45 -3.56
N ASP A 34 19.26 21.54 -3.11
CA ASP A 34 20.24 20.76 -3.87
C ASP A 34 19.65 19.51 -4.55
N ALA A 35 18.41 19.17 -4.26
CA ALA A 35 17.75 18.03 -4.88
C ALA A 35 17.20 18.37 -6.27
N ILE A 36 17.37 17.44 -7.21
CA ILE A 36 16.73 17.47 -8.54
C ILE A 36 15.36 16.80 -8.42
N CYS A 37 14.32 17.52 -8.81
CA CYS A 37 12.93 17.04 -8.73
C CYS A 37 12.31 17.06 -10.12
N GLN A 38 11.95 15.91 -10.65
CA GLN A 38 11.32 15.70 -11.94
C GLN A 38 9.89 15.21 -11.76
N THR A 39 9.05 15.43 -12.76
CA THR A 39 7.65 14.95 -12.75
C THR A 39 7.33 14.40 -14.13
N ASP A 40 6.78 13.20 -14.17
CA ASP A 40 6.35 12.59 -15.43
C ASP A 40 4.96 13.12 -15.89
N LYS A 41 4.45 12.56 -16.98
CA LYS A 41 3.17 12.97 -17.58
C LYS A 41 1.96 12.60 -16.71
N LEU A 42 2.07 11.54 -15.89
CA LEU A 42 1.00 11.11 -14.98
C LEU A 42 0.97 11.96 -13.72
N GLY A 43 2.12 12.48 -13.29
CA GLY A 43 2.25 13.27 -12.07
C GLY A 43 3.13 12.61 -11.01
N ASN A 44 3.73 11.45 -11.29
CA ASN A 44 4.74 10.86 -10.43
C ASN A 44 5.90 11.84 -10.23
N ILE A 45 6.44 11.90 -9.02
CA ILE A 45 7.52 12.83 -8.68
C ILE A 45 8.76 12.02 -8.34
N TYR A 46 9.81 12.23 -9.12
CA TYR A 46 11.12 11.59 -8.95
C TYR A 46 12.10 12.60 -8.38
N VAL A 47 12.80 12.23 -7.33
CA VAL A 47 13.72 13.11 -6.60
C VAL A 47 15.07 12.44 -6.44
N THR A 48 16.11 13.11 -6.87
CA THR A 48 17.50 12.70 -6.64
C THR A 48 18.22 13.79 -5.84
N ARG A 49 18.76 13.45 -4.68
CA ARG A 49 19.61 14.34 -3.90
C ARG A 49 21.05 13.83 -3.91
N GLY A 50 21.99 14.75 -4.11
CA GLY A 50 23.43 14.49 -4.09
C GLY A 50 23.94 13.80 -5.35
N LYS A 51 25.23 13.39 -5.28
CA LYS A 51 25.92 12.62 -6.32
C LYS A 51 26.60 11.43 -5.68
N ALA A 52 26.18 10.23 -6.05
CA ALA A 52 26.75 8.97 -5.62
C ALA A 52 26.82 8.00 -6.82
N GLU A 53 27.54 6.92 -6.69
CA GLU A 53 27.55 5.83 -7.67
C GLU A 53 26.25 5.03 -7.60
N ASP A 54 25.73 4.87 -6.38
CA ASP A 54 24.47 4.21 -6.09
C ASP A 54 23.70 4.91 -4.95
N TYR A 55 22.40 4.71 -4.89
CA TYR A 55 21.50 5.41 -3.96
C TYR A 55 20.58 4.46 -3.21
N PRO A 56 20.31 4.68 -1.92
CA PRO A 56 19.09 4.18 -1.31
C PRO A 56 17.88 4.87 -1.94
N CYS A 57 16.79 4.16 -2.14
CA CYS A 57 15.57 4.72 -2.71
C CYS A 57 14.37 4.49 -1.79
N LEU A 58 13.54 5.52 -1.63
CA LEU A 58 12.28 5.45 -0.89
C LEU A 58 11.12 5.67 -1.84
N ALA A 59 10.08 4.84 -1.71
CA ALA A 59 8.83 4.96 -2.46
C ALA A 59 7.67 5.29 -1.53
N SER A 60 6.70 6.04 -2.01
CA SER A 60 5.41 6.29 -1.36
C SER A 60 4.39 6.74 -2.39
N HIS A 61 3.10 6.62 -2.09
CA HIS A 61 2.07 7.21 -2.93
C HIS A 61 1.46 8.49 -2.33
N ILE A 62 0.80 9.29 -3.16
CA ILE A 62 0.31 10.62 -2.75
C ILE A 62 -1.20 10.78 -2.85
N ASP A 63 -1.90 9.76 -3.28
CA ASP A 63 -3.35 9.71 -3.28
C ASP A 63 -3.93 9.12 -1.98
N GLN A 64 -5.22 9.13 -1.85
CA GLN A 64 -6.00 8.58 -0.76
C GLN A 64 -7.41 8.23 -1.23
N VAL A 65 -8.09 7.32 -0.54
CA VAL A 65 -9.46 6.89 -0.89
C VAL A 65 -10.57 7.72 -0.23
N GLN A 66 -10.30 8.40 0.88
CA GLN A 66 -11.33 9.12 1.62
C GLN A 66 -11.94 10.24 0.78
N LYS A 67 -13.23 10.14 0.51
CA LYS A 67 -13.97 11.12 -0.29
C LYS A 67 -14.28 12.40 0.47
N THR A 68 -14.37 12.30 1.80
CA THR A 68 -14.73 13.41 2.68
C THR A 68 -13.48 14.07 3.22
N HIS A 69 -13.43 15.38 3.10
CA HIS A 69 -12.45 16.25 3.76
C HIS A 69 -13.08 17.63 3.90
N SER A 70 -13.60 17.89 5.08
CA SER A 70 -14.36 19.11 5.36
C SER A 70 -13.48 20.35 5.32
N GLU A 71 -14.07 21.51 4.99
CA GLU A 71 -13.35 22.79 5.00
C GLU A 71 -12.75 23.16 6.37
N ASP A 72 -13.37 22.67 7.44
CA ASP A 72 -12.94 22.87 8.82
C ASP A 72 -12.17 21.65 9.40
N PHE A 73 -11.68 20.79 8.54
CA PHE A 73 -10.84 19.64 8.93
C PHE A 73 -9.65 20.08 9.77
N VAL A 74 -9.45 19.44 10.91
CA VAL A 74 -8.31 19.65 11.80
C VAL A 74 -7.69 18.32 12.22
N CYS A 75 -6.38 18.33 12.43
CA CYS A 75 -5.69 17.21 13.07
C CYS A 75 -5.75 17.38 14.59
N ILE A 76 -6.38 16.43 15.26
CA ILE A 76 -6.32 16.33 16.71
C ILE A 76 -5.11 15.48 17.07
N GLU A 77 -4.18 16.07 17.79
CA GLU A 77 -2.96 15.39 18.24
C GLU A 77 -3.01 15.19 19.75
N SER A 78 -2.95 13.94 20.19
CA SER A 78 -2.73 13.55 21.59
C SER A 78 -1.25 13.21 21.83
N LYS A 79 -0.95 12.72 23.04
CA LYS A 79 0.38 12.18 23.36
C LYS A 79 0.77 11.04 22.40
N ASP A 80 -0.15 10.15 22.07
CA ASP A 80 0.13 8.86 21.42
C ASP A 80 -0.35 8.79 19.97
N ILE A 81 -1.46 9.47 19.64
CA ILE A 81 -2.11 9.36 18.32
C ILE A 81 -2.36 10.73 17.67
N ILE A 82 -2.55 10.68 16.34
CA ILE A 82 -3.11 11.77 15.54
C ILE A 82 -4.33 11.22 14.81
N LEU A 83 -5.43 11.97 14.82
CA LEU A 83 -6.64 11.68 14.05
C LEU A 83 -7.17 12.94 13.36
N GLY A 84 -7.95 12.74 12.30
CA GLY A 84 -8.66 13.81 11.60
C GLY A 84 -10.03 14.06 12.22
N TYR A 85 -10.49 15.30 12.24
CA TYR A 85 -11.79 15.67 12.82
C TYR A 85 -12.40 16.90 12.14
N SER A 86 -13.69 16.88 11.94
CA SER A 86 -14.45 18.07 11.56
C SER A 86 -15.25 18.60 12.77
N PRO A 87 -14.86 19.74 13.35
CA PRO A 87 -15.59 20.36 14.45
C PRO A 87 -17.05 20.72 14.11
N ARG A 88 -17.30 21.18 12.87
CA ARG A 88 -18.63 21.54 12.39
C ARG A 88 -19.54 20.32 12.29
N ASN A 89 -19.04 19.24 11.70
CA ASN A 89 -19.78 18.00 11.51
C ASN A 89 -19.76 17.10 12.76
N ARG A 90 -18.91 17.42 13.74
CA ARG A 90 -18.73 16.67 15.00
C ARG A 90 -18.41 15.20 14.78
N ARG A 91 -17.56 14.91 13.76
CA ARG A 91 -17.18 13.54 13.43
C ARG A 91 -15.71 13.45 13.09
N GLN A 92 -15.17 12.25 13.23
CA GLN A 92 -13.86 11.90 12.72
C GLN A 92 -13.90 11.88 11.18
N GLU A 93 -12.79 12.25 10.57
CA GLU A 93 -12.58 12.17 9.11
C GLU A 93 -11.20 11.59 8.87
N GLY A 94 -11.06 10.73 7.86
CA GLY A 94 -9.83 10.05 7.56
C GLY A 94 -8.69 11.03 7.22
N LEU A 95 -7.50 10.70 7.68
CA LEU A 95 -6.29 11.49 7.49
C LEU A 95 -5.73 11.36 6.06
N GLY A 96 -5.97 10.20 5.40
CA GLY A 96 -5.16 9.71 4.31
C GLY A 96 -3.73 9.44 4.80
N ALA A 97 -3.60 8.83 5.99
CA ALA A 97 -2.32 8.45 6.57
C ALA A 97 -1.66 7.35 5.74
N ASP A 98 -2.46 6.56 5.10
CA ASP A 98 -2.21 5.79 3.91
C ASP A 98 -2.19 6.73 2.68
N ASP A 99 -1.06 7.11 2.03
CA ASP A 99 0.33 6.87 2.49
C ASP A 99 1.07 8.19 2.83
N LYS A 100 0.37 9.16 3.41
CA LYS A 100 1.03 10.41 3.86
C LYS A 100 2.07 10.18 4.96
N ASN A 101 1.99 9.02 5.66
CA ASN A 101 3.01 8.59 6.60
C ASN A 101 4.32 8.27 5.87
N GLY A 102 4.28 7.49 4.81
CA GLY A 102 5.45 7.21 3.98
C GLY A 102 5.96 8.45 3.27
N VAL A 103 5.09 9.31 2.75
CA VAL A 103 5.49 10.62 2.21
C VAL A 103 6.26 11.42 3.24
N TRP A 104 5.80 11.46 4.50
CA TRP A 104 6.48 12.16 5.57
C TRP A 104 7.85 11.54 5.88
N ILE A 105 7.95 10.21 5.93
CA ILE A 105 9.23 9.49 6.13
C ILE A 105 10.21 9.85 5.00
N ALA A 106 9.77 9.74 3.75
CA ALA A 106 10.61 10.03 2.59
C ALA A 106 11.12 11.49 2.59
N LEU A 107 10.25 12.46 2.88
CA LEU A 107 10.64 13.87 2.99
C LEU A 107 11.60 14.14 4.15
N LYS A 108 11.43 13.44 5.28
CA LYS A 108 12.36 13.52 6.41
C LYS A 108 13.74 12.99 6.02
N CYS A 109 13.80 11.84 5.40
CA CYS A 109 15.06 11.24 4.94
C CYS A 109 15.71 12.10 3.84
N LEU A 110 14.95 12.61 2.87
CA LEU A 110 15.46 13.54 1.86
C LEU A 110 16.12 14.79 2.46
N LYS A 111 15.63 15.26 3.60
CA LYS A 111 16.24 16.41 4.28
C LYS A 111 17.49 16.04 5.06
N GLU A 112 17.61 14.80 5.47
CA GLU A 112 18.63 14.32 6.43
C GLU A 112 19.87 13.78 5.69
N TYR A 113 19.66 12.98 4.65
CA TYR A 113 20.72 12.29 3.90
C TYR A 113 21.13 13.08 2.66
N GLU A 114 22.42 13.24 2.45
CA GLU A 114 22.99 13.99 1.31
C GLU A 114 22.84 13.24 -0.02
N CYS A 115 22.83 11.91 0.01
CA CYS A 115 22.65 11.05 -1.18
C CYS A 115 21.46 10.15 -0.95
N LEU A 116 20.33 10.44 -1.62
CA LEU A 116 19.08 9.68 -1.53
C LEU A 116 18.23 9.91 -2.77
N LYS A 117 17.56 8.86 -3.23
CA LYS A 117 16.46 8.95 -4.18
C LYS A 117 15.12 8.76 -3.49
N ALA A 118 14.10 9.43 -3.99
CA ALA A 118 12.72 9.18 -3.58
C ALA A 118 11.78 9.29 -4.78
N VAL A 119 10.73 8.48 -4.76
CA VAL A 119 9.65 8.54 -5.75
C VAL A 119 8.31 8.64 -5.03
N PHE A 120 7.43 9.49 -5.57
CA PHE A 120 6.08 9.67 -5.06
C PHE A 120 5.10 9.38 -6.19
N PHE A 121 4.40 8.27 -6.08
CA PHE A 121 3.48 7.76 -7.09
C PHE A 121 2.08 8.37 -6.96
N VAL A 122 1.34 8.41 -8.06
CA VAL A 122 -0.07 8.79 -8.12
C VAL A 122 -0.94 7.56 -8.37
N GLY A 123 -2.17 7.55 -7.86
CA GLY A 123 -3.18 6.54 -8.20
C GLY A 123 -2.83 5.11 -7.76
N GLU A 124 -2.12 4.94 -6.65
CA GLU A 124 -1.85 3.64 -6.05
C GLU A 124 -3.15 2.94 -5.71
N GLU A 125 -4.05 3.63 -5.04
CA GLU A 125 -5.37 3.20 -4.57
C GLU A 125 -6.38 2.85 -5.70
N LYS A 126 -5.96 3.04 -6.95
CA LYS A 126 -6.69 2.64 -8.17
C LYS A 126 -5.95 1.59 -8.99
N GLY A 127 -5.16 0.76 -8.31
CA GLY A 127 -4.37 -0.30 -8.92
C GLY A 127 -3.02 0.17 -9.43
N CYS A 128 -2.27 0.85 -8.57
CA CYS A 128 -0.85 1.20 -8.80
C CYS A 128 -0.57 1.95 -10.14
N ILE A 129 -1.52 2.81 -10.58
CA ILE A 129 -1.45 3.49 -11.91
C ILE A 129 -0.11 4.19 -12.10
N GLY A 130 0.41 4.83 -11.06
CA GLY A 130 1.67 5.57 -11.12
C GLY A 130 2.88 4.66 -11.27
N SER A 131 2.99 3.64 -10.46
CA SER A 131 4.11 2.70 -10.49
C SER A 131 4.07 1.76 -11.69
N SER A 132 2.87 1.41 -12.19
CA SER A 132 2.71 0.63 -13.43
C SER A 132 3.24 1.36 -14.68
N ALA A 133 3.34 2.67 -14.64
CA ALA A 133 3.89 3.49 -15.73
C ALA A 133 5.23 4.16 -15.36
N ALA A 134 5.85 3.77 -14.24
CA ALA A 134 7.09 4.38 -13.78
C ALA A 134 8.26 4.20 -14.76
N ASP A 135 9.13 5.18 -14.81
CA ASP A 135 10.39 5.07 -15.54
C ASP A 135 11.40 4.24 -14.74
N LEU A 136 11.58 2.97 -15.11
CA LEU A 136 12.48 2.06 -14.42
C LEU A 136 13.95 2.49 -14.51
N THR A 137 14.34 3.33 -15.50
CA THR A 137 15.71 3.85 -15.59
C THR A 137 16.09 4.73 -14.39
N PHE A 138 15.10 5.30 -13.70
CA PHE A 138 15.33 6.04 -12.45
C PHE A 138 15.95 5.17 -11.34
N PHE A 139 15.71 3.85 -11.38
CA PHE A 139 16.15 2.91 -10.34
C PHE A 139 17.45 2.16 -10.67
N GLU A 140 18.02 2.34 -11.88
CA GLU A 140 19.20 1.57 -12.34
C GLU A 140 20.43 1.73 -11.43
N ASP A 141 20.57 2.88 -10.78
CA ASP A 141 21.63 3.19 -9.84
C ASP A 141 21.13 3.15 -8.36
N CYS A 142 20.02 2.44 -8.08
CA CYS A 142 19.55 2.25 -6.72
C CYS A 142 20.08 0.96 -6.10
N ARG A 143 20.38 1.01 -4.80
CA ARG A 143 20.79 -0.16 -4.01
C ARG A 143 19.64 -1.07 -3.69
N PHE A 144 18.50 -0.46 -3.36
CA PHE A 144 17.23 -1.09 -2.99
C PHE A 144 16.11 -0.04 -3.05
N VAL A 145 14.85 -0.49 -2.93
CA VAL A 145 13.69 0.40 -2.74
C VAL A 145 12.94 0.02 -1.46
N VAL A 146 12.69 0.98 -0.59
CA VAL A 146 11.85 0.82 0.61
C VAL A 146 10.60 1.67 0.45
N GLN A 147 9.44 1.03 0.51
CA GLN A 147 8.14 1.68 0.67
C GLN A 147 7.73 1.61 2.15
N SER A 148 7.08 2.65 2.66
CA SER A 148 6.56 2.69 4.04
C SER A 148 5.06 2.91 3.98
N ASP A 149 4.34 1.91 3.49
CA ASP A 149 2.95 1.97 3.10
C ASP A 149 2.21 0.68 3.50
N ARG A 150 2.32 0.33 4.77
CA ARG A 150 1.58 -0.79 5.35
C ARG A 150 0.99 -0.38 6.69
N ARG A 151 -0.26 -0.75 6.94
CA ARG A 151 -0.92 -0.53 8.24
C ARG A 151 -0.16 -1.22 9.38
N GLY A 152 -0.35 -0.72 10.61
CA GLY A 152 0.22 -1.35 11.79
C GLY A 152 1.66 -0.93 12.08
N TYR A 153 2.42 -1.80 12.72
CA TYR A 153 3.72 -1.42 13.29
C TYR A 153 4.84 -2.45 13.14
N LYS A 154 4.57 -3.63 12.59
CA LYS A 154 5.53 -4.74 12.63
C LYS A 154 5.70 -5.52 11.33
N ASP A 155 4.82 -5.30 10.35
CA ASP A 155 4.90 -6.07 9.12
C ASP A 155 6.00 -5.48 8.22
N LEU A 156 6.89 -6.34 7.76
CA LEU A 156 7.85 -6.11 6.71
C LEU A 156 7.44 -7.02 5.56
N VAL A 157 6.83 -6.45 4.54
CA VAL A 157 6.35 -7.21 3.38
C VAL A 157 7.54 -7.59 2.51
N THR A 158 7.74 -8.90 2.37
CA THR A 158 8.80 -9.52 1.56
C THR A 158 8.27 -10.25 0.35
N ASN A 159 6.97 -10.55 0.33
CA ASN A 159 6.30 -11.31 -0.71
C ASN A 159 4.94 -10.69 -1.04
N ILE A 160 4.53 -10.80 -2.29
CA ILE A 160 3.17 -10.52 -2.74
C ILE A 160 2.74 -11.74 -3.56
N GLY A 161 1.82 -12.53 -3.00
CA GLY A 161 1.57 -13.86 -3.52
C GLY A 161 2.88 -14.66 -3.60
N TRP A 162 3.20 -15.19 -4.76
CA TRP A 162 4.44 -15.96 -5.01
C TRP A 162 5.65 -15.09 -5.37
N ASN A 163 5.46 -13.79 -5.56
CA ASN A 163 6.53 -12.89 -5.96
C ASN A 163 7.33 -12.44 -4.74
N GLU A 164 8.55 -12.97 -4.59
CA GLU A 164 9.51 -12.43 -3.63
C GLU A 164 9.93 -11.02 -4.03
N LEU A 165 9.94 -10.10 -3.09
CA LEU A 165 10.30 -8.70 -3.32
C LEU A 165 11.79 -8.44 -3.12
N CYS A 166 12.48 -9.24 -2.31
CA CYS A 166 13.85 -8.97 -1.89
C CYS A 166 14.69 -10.23 -1.73
N SER A 167 16.01 -10.06 -1.86
CA SER A 167 16.96 -11.11 -1.57
C SER A 167 17.08 -11.37 -0.06
N ARG A 168 17.41 -12.61 0.31
CA ARG A 168 17.70 -13.00 1.70
C ARG A 168 18.83 -12.17 2.31
N GLU A 169 19.82 -11.80 1.48
CA GLU A 169 20.94 -10.99 1.90
C GLU A 169 20.48 -9.58 2.29
N PHE A 170 19.65 -8.93 1.46
CA PHE A 170 19.07 -7.63 1.81
C PHE A 170 18.28 -7.71 3.11
N LEU A 171 17.38 -8.69 3.20
CA LEU A 171 16.56 -8.89 4.38
C LEU A 171 17.40 -9.04 5.66
N ALA A 172 18.47 -9.84 5.61
CA ALA A 172 19.38 -10.00 6.75
C ALA A 172 20.10 -8.70 7.13
N ASP A 173 20.57 -7.93 6.14
CA ASP A 173 21.29 -6.67 6.37
C ASP A 173 20.39 -5.54 6.88
N THR A 174 19.05 -5.64 6.72
CA THR A 174 18.12 -4.66 7.31
C THR A 174 18.05 -4.72 8.82
N GLU A 175 18.42 -5.84 9.44
CA GLU A 175 18.34 -6.08 10.89
C GLU A 175 16.96 -5.71 11.50
N TYR A 176 15.90 -5.88 10.73
CA TYR A 176 14.52 -5.48 11.02
C TYR A 176 14.01 -5.95 12.39
N GLU A 177 14.51 -7.09 12.88
CA GLU A 177 14.12 -7.67 14.17
C GLU A 177 14.46 -6.75 15.35
N LYS A 178 15.54 -5.95 15.25
CA LYS A 178 15.93 -4.95 16.25
C LYS A 178 14.86 -3.87 16.47
N PHE A 179 13.99 -3.68 15.47
CA PHE A 179 12.90 -2.72 15.48
C PHE A 179 11.53 -3.38 15.73
N GLY A 180 11.51 -4.70 15.98
CA GLY A 180 10.29 -5.46 16.24
C GLY A 180 9.47 -5.76 14.99
N TYR A 181 10.07 -5.66 13.81
CA TYR A 181 9.43 -6.07 12.57
C TYR A 181 9.60 -7.56 12.33
N GLN A 182 8.75 -8.10 11.48
CA GLN A 182 8.79 -9.49 11.04
C GLN A 182 8.37 -9.58 9.57
N PRO A 183 8.94 -10.53 8.79
CA PRO A 183 8.51 -10.79 7.42
C PRO A 183 7.02 -11.13 7.38
N HIS A 184 6.36 -10.62 6.35
CA HIS A 184 4.93 -10.82 6.13
C HIS A 184 4.63 -10.86 4.63
N ASP A 185 3.58 -11.57 4.25
CA ASP A 185 3.03 -11.51 2.91
C ASP A 185 2.16 -10.25 2.78
N GLY A 186 2.26 -9.61 1.63
CA GLY A 186 1.52 -8.39 1.33
C GLY A 186 0.46 -8.59 0.27
N MET A 187 -0.20 -7.50 -0.03
CA MET A 187 -1.11 -7.35 -1.15
C MET A 187 -0.48 -6.40 -2.17
N ILE A 188 -1.25 -5.98 -3.16
CA ILE A 188 -0.86 -5.01 -4.19
C ILE A 188 -0.22 -3.77 -3.54
N THR A 189 0.92 -3.34 -4.10
CA THR A 189 1.66 -2.15 -3.64
C THR A 189 2.61 -1.69 -4.75
N ASP A 190 3.01 -0.43 -4.75
CA ASP A 190 3.89 0.14 -5.79
C ASP A 190 5.20 -0.62 -5.97
N VAL A 191 5.85 -1.07 -4.88
CA VAL A 191 7.10 -1.85 -5.01
C VAL A 191 6.86 -3.25 -5.58
N GLY A 192 5.67 -3.83 -5.35
CA GLY A 192 5.24 -5.06 -6.01
C GLY A 192 5.11 -4.86 -7.51
N GLU A 193 4.39 -3.82 -7.91
CA GLU A 193 4.22 -3.45 -9.32
C GLU A 193 5.57 -3.17 -10.02
N LEU A 194 6.51 -2.47 -9.35
CA LEU A 194 7.86 -2.28 -9.88
C LEU A 194 8.59 -3.61 -10.10
N LYS A 195 8.43 -4.56 -9.18
CA LYS A 195 9.02 -5.91 -9.29
C LYS A 195 8.42 -6.70 -10.46
N GLU A 196 7.11 -6.67 -10.63
CA GLU A 196 6.41 -7.33 -11.75
C GLU A 196 6.86 -6.79 -13.11
N ARG A 197 7.19 -5.50 -13.15
CA ARG A 197 7.75 -4.84 -14.34
C ARG A 197 9.24 -5.08 -14.58
N GLY A 198 9.88 -5.90 -13.75
CA GLY A 198 11.25 -6.33 -13.93
C GLY A 198 12.31 -5.48 -13.21
N LEU A 199 11.92 -4.73 -12.15
CA LEU A 199 12.91 -4.04 -11.32
C LEU A 199 13.88 -5.06 -10.68
N ALA A 200 15.16 -4.99 -11.06
CA ALA A 200 16.17 -6.01 -10.75
C ALA A 200 16.91 -5.80 -9.41
N ILE A 201 16.32 -5.09 -8.46
CA ILE A 201 16.86 -4.86 -7.12
C ILE A 201 15.83 -5.22 -6.04
N SER A 202 16.30 -5.44 -4.82
CA SER A 202 15.47 -5.78 -3.68
C SER A 202 14.55 -4.63 -3.28
N CYS A 203 13.28 -4.96 -2.97
CA CYS A 203 12.27 -4.05 -2.49
C CYS A 203 11.63 -4.61 -1.20
N ILE A 204 11.11 -3.74 -0.35
CA ILE A 204 10.28 -4.10 0.80
C ILE A 204 9.20 -3.04 1.03
N ASN A 205 8.08 -3.43 1.68
CA ASN A 205 7.09 -2.48 2.19
C ASN A 205 6.93 -2.65 3.70
N LEU A 206 6.90 -1.55 4.45
CA LEU A 206 6.95 -1.50 5.90
C LEU A 206 5.67 -0.95 6.50
N SER A 207 5.22 -1.54 7.62
CA SER A 207 4.20 -0.91 8.46
C SER A 207 4.69 0.45 8.97
N CYS A 208 3.88 1.50 8.80
CA CYS A 208 4.29 2.87 9.12
C CYS A 208 3.35 3.59 10.11
N GLY A 209 2.64 2.83 10.92
CA GLY A 209 1.93 3.34 12.09
C GLY A 209 0.57 3.97 11.82
N TYR A 210 -0.05 3.75 10.68
CA TYR A 210 -1.45 4.07 10.48
C TYR A 210 -2.34 2.84 10.76
N TYR A 211 -3.59 3.10 11.09
CA TYR A 211 -4.60 2.11 11.46
C TYR A 211 -5.95 2.52 10.89
N GLU A 212 -6.83 1.54 10.70
CA GLU A 212 -8.16 1.70 10.10
C GLU A 212 -8.09 2.43 8.74
N PRO A 213 -7.20 1.99 7.81
CA PRO A 213 -7.09 2.61 6.49
C PRO A 213 -8.42 2.61 5.76
N HIS A 214 -8.55 3.47 4.75
CA HIS A 214 -9.70 3.57 3.86
C HIS A 214 -11.01 3.94 4.56
N SER A 215 -10.96 4.43 5.81
CA SER A 215 -12.12 4.80 6.59
C SER A 215 -12.02 6.22 7.16
N ASP A 216 -13.14 6.75 7.65
CA ASP A 216 -13.16 8.00 8.42
C ASP A 216 -12.60 7.81 9.85
N GLU A 217 -12.38 6.57 10.28
CA GLU A 217 -11.85 6.22 11.61
C GLU A 217 -10.31 6.09 11.60
N GLU A 218 -9.67 6.35 10.47
CA GLU A 218 -8.23 6.28 10.30
C GLU A 218 -7.48 7.18 11.29
N PHE A 219 -6.43 6.63 11.89
CA PHE A 219 -5.55 7.36 12.80
C PHE A 219 -4.09 6.90 12.68
N THR A 220 -3.17 7.74 13.16
CA THR A 220 -1.75 7.40 13.22
C THR A 220 -1.27 7.27 14.67
N VAL A 221 -0.57 6.18 14.98
CA VAL A 221 0.15 5.99 16.24
C VAL A 221 1.57 6.52 16.09
N LYS A 222 1.87 7.60 16.82
CA LYS A 222 3.15 8.33 16.67
C LYS A 222 4.38 7.48 16.98
N LYS A 223 4.30 6.60 17.98
CA LYS A 223 5.38 5.69 18.36
C LYS A 223 5.73 4.76 17.19
N ASP A 224 4.72 4.20 16.54
CA ASP A 224 4.90 3.22 15.48
C ASP A 224 5.45 3.89 14.20
N LEU A 225 4.93 5.07 13.86
CA LEU A 225 5.48 5.89 12.77
C LEU A 225 6.96 6.26 13.01
N LEU A 226 7.32 6.64 14.23
CA LEU A 226 8.70 6.98 14.58
C LEU A 226 9.61 5.75 14.57
N ASN A 227 9.09 4.57 14.93
CA ASN A 227 9.82 3.31 14.84
C ASN A 227 10.08 2.93 13.37
N CYS A 228 9.09 3.12 12.49
CA CYS A 228 9.28 2.92 11.04
C CYS A 228 10.36 3.87 10.49
N LEU A 229 10.30 5.16 10.83
CA LEU A 229 11.36 6.11 10.45
C LEU A 229 12.74 5.68 10.95
N ALA A 230 12.82 5.12 12.18
CA ALA A 230 14.09 4.64 12.74
C ALA A 230 14.63 3.44 11.97
N LEU A 231 13.76 2.48 11.59
CA LEU A 231 14.14 1.34 10.75
C LEU A 231 14.59 1.81 9.35
N VAL A 232 13.85 2.71 8.71
CA VAL A 232 14.22 3.25 7.38
C VAL A 232 15.60 3.91 7.42
N ARG A 233 15.90 4.70 8.46
CA ARG A 233 17.22 5.29 8.66
C ARG A 233 18.30 4.22 8.82
N HIS A 234 18.02 3.22 9.64
CA HIS A 234 18.95 2.11 9.85
C HIS A 234 19.25 1.38 8.52
N ILE A 235 18.25 1.12 7.70
CA ILE A 235 18.43 0.50 6.37
C ILE A 235 19.29 1.40 5.46
N ILE A 236 19.00 2.70 5.39
CA ILE A 236 19.78 3.65 4.59
C ILE A 236 21.27 3.65 5.00
N GLU A 237 21.55 3.58 6.29
CA GLU A 237 22.90 3.67 6.87
C GLU A 237 23.69 2.37 6.80
N ASN A 238 23.02 1.22 6.88
CA ASN A 238 23.68 -0.08 7.01
C ASN A 238 23.63 -0.93 5.72
N CYS A 239 22.61 -0.77 4.90
CA CYS A 239 22.52 -1.45 3.60
C CYS A 239 23.29 -0.63 2.54
N THR A 240 24.61 -0.79 2.48
CA THR A 240 25.52 0.09 1.71
C THR A 240 25.91 -0.45 0.34
N LYS A 241 25.46 -1.64 -0.05
CA LYS A 241 25.73 -2.26 -1.35
C LYS A 241 24.46 -2.36 -2.21
N ILE A 242 24.61 -2.61 -3.49
CA ILE A 242 23.49 -2.96 -4.35
C ILE A 242 23.00 -4.36 -3.98
N TYR A 243 21.68 -4.55 -3.88
CA TYR A 243 21.05 -5.84 -3.59
C TYR A 243 20.24 -6.34 -4.79
N PRO A 244 20.90 -7.01 -5.75
CA PRO A 244 20.20 -7.54 -6.91
C PRO A 244 19.16 -8.57 -6.48
N HIS A 245 18.01 -8.51 -7.14
CA HIS A 245 16.95 -9.49 -6.96
C HIS A 245 16.04 -9.49 -8.19
N ILE A 246 15.96 -10.62 -8.84
CA ILE A 246 15.07 -10.85 -9.99
C ILE A 246 14.21 -12.04 -9.62
N ASN A 247 12.90 -11.92 -9.80
CA ASN A 247 12.04 -13.08 -9.73
C ASN A 247 12.36 -14.00 -10.91
N ASN A 248 12.73 -15.23 -10.63
CA ASN A 248 12.97 -16.22 -11.68
C ASN A 248 11.60 -16.66 -12.24
N SER A 249 11.22 -16.06 -13.36
CA SER A 249 9.94 -16.26 -14.02
C SER A 249 9.83 -17.56 -14.85
N ASP A 250 10.79 -18.49 -14.71
CA ASP A 250 10.80 -19.73 -15.50
C ASP A 250 9.86 -20.85 -14.98
N CYS A 251 9.00 -20.54 -13.98
CA CYS A 251 7.99 -21.48 -13.42
C CYS A 251 6.55 -21.12 -13.79
N PHE A 252 6.29 -20.29 -14.79
CA PHE A 252 5.03 -19.58 -14.99
C PHE A 252 3.79 -20.39 -15.39
N ASP A 253 3.90 -21.59 -15.92
CA ASP A 253 2.71 -22.33 -16.33
C ASP A 253 2.00 -22.98 -15.13
N ASP A 254 2.74 -23.57 -14.19
CA ASP A 254 2.18 -24.16 -12.97
C ASP A 254 1.70 -23.11 -11.95
N GLU A 255 2.38 -21.94 -11.87
CA GLU A 255 2.07 -20.87 -10.93
C GLU A 255 0.79 -20.11 -11.31
N ARG A 256 0.54 -19.89 -12.61
CA ARG A 256 -0.72 -19.27 -13.08
C ARG A 256 -1.93 -20.15 -12.77
N GLU A 257 -1.80 -21.44 -12.93
CA GLU A 257 -2.87 -22.39 -12.61
C GLU A 257 -3.13 -22.41 -11.11
N TYR A 258 -2.09 -22.32 -10.26
CA TYR A 258 -2.23 -22.27 -8.82
C TYR A 258 -2.86 -20.93 -8.35
N MET A 259 -2.39 -19.78 -8.82
CA MET A 259 -2.98 -18.46 -8.51
C MET A 259 -4.44 -18.38 -8.94
N HIS A 260 -4.79 -18.99 -10.06
CA HIS A 260 -6.16 -19.10 -10.52
C HIS A 260 -7.02 -19.89 -9.53
N TRP A 261 -6.55 -21.05 -9.04
CA TRP A 261 -7.26 -21.86 -8.07
C TRP A 261 -7.35 -21.17 -6.70
N GLU A 262 -6.34 -20.44 -6.28
CA GLU A 262 -6.38 -19.67 -5.04
C GLU A 262 -7.45 -18.56 -5.10
N GLN A 263 -7.50 -17.79 -6.18
CA GLN A 263 -8.56 -16.79 -6.40
C GLN A 263 -9.95 -17.43 -6.47
N TYR A 264 -10.06 -18.62 -7.07
CA TYR A 264 -11.30 -19.36 -7.13
C TYR A 264 -11.76 -19.78 -5.72
N ASP A 265 -10.86 -20.34 -4.93
CA ASP A 265 -11.16 -20.78 -3.55
C ASP A 265 -11.51 -19.59 -2.65
N GLU A 266 -10.78 -18.48 -2.73
CA GLU A 266 -11.09 -17.26 -1.97
C GLU A 266 -12.47 -16.70 -2.33
N MET A 267 -12.78 -16.60 -3.63
CA MET A 267 -14.08 -16.13 -4.09
C MET A 267 -15.20 -17.07 -3.66
N SER A 268 -14.97 -18.38 -3.65
CA SER A 268 -15.88 -19.38 -3.15
C SER A 268 -16.26 -19.17 -1.68
N ILE A 269 -15.27 -18.81 -0.82
CA ILE A 269 -15.52 -18.56 0.61
C ILE A 269 -16.42 -17.34 0.83
N ILE A 270 -16.20 -16.26 0.07
CA ILE A 270 -16.93 -14.99 0.30
C ILE A 270 -18.29 -14.92 -0.42
N ILE A 271 -18.54 -15.80 -1.38
CA ILE A 271 -19.76 -15.72 -2.21
C ILE A 271 -21.04 -16.01 -1.42
N ASP A 272 -20.96 -16.84 -0.40
CA ASP A 272 -22.09 -17.15 0.50
C ASP A 272 -22.51 -15.88 1.28
N ASP A 273 -21.56 -15.11 1.79
CA ASP A 273 -21.82 -13.84 2.48
C ASP A 273 -22.43 -12.80 1.53
N ILE A 274 -21.94 -12.79 0.28
CA ILE A 274 -22.47 -11.89 -0.75
C ILE A 274 -23.93 -12.26 -1.08
N LEU A 275 -24.23 -13.55 -1.27
CA LEU A 275 -25.59 -14.03 -1.55
C LEU A 275 -26.55 -13.77 -0.38
N ALA A 276 -26.11 -13.98 0.85
CA ALA A 276 -26.91 -13.69 2.04
C ALA A 276 -27.33 -12.21 2.10
N LYS A 277 -26.46 -11.32 1.63
CA LYS A 277 -26.68 -9.86 1.64
C LYS A 277 -27.38 -9.37 0.36
N TYR A 278 -27.10 -9.99 -0.77
CA TYR A 278 -27.57 -9.62 -2.09
C TYR A 278 -28.09 -10.84 -2.86
N PRO A 279 -29.30 -11.37 -2.53
CA PRO A 279 -29.80 -12.63 -3.10
C PRO A 279 -29.98 -12.66 -4.62
N ASN A 280 -30.07 -11.48 -5.23
CA ASN A 280 -30.27 -11.33 -6.70
C ASN A 280 -28.97 -10.92 -7.42
N VAL A 281 -27.80 -11.06 -6.79
CA VAL A 281 -26.52 -10.76 -7.45
C VAL A 281 -26.34 -11.65 -8.67
N THR A 282 -25.77 -11.11 -9.74
CA THR A 282 -25.44 -11.84 -10.96
C THR A 282 -23.94 -12.00 -11.13
N ALA A 283 -23.51 -12.97 -11.92
CA ALA A 283 -22.11 -13.19 -12.23
C ALA A 283 -21.47 -11.97 -12.92
N GLU A 284 -22.23 -11.26 -13.74
CA GLU A 284 -21.79 -10.02 -14.39
C GLU A 284 -21.50 -8.94 -13.35
N CYS A 285 -22.36 -8.76 -12.34
CA CYS A 285 -22.13 -7.82 -11.23
C CYS A 285 -20.90 -8.24 -10.40
N LEU A 286 -20.73 -9.54 -10.14
CA LEU A 286 -19.56 -10.05 -9.41
C LEU A 286 -18.28 -9.79 -10.20
N LYS A 287 -18.24 -10.09 -11.49
CA LYS A 287 -17.08 -9.83 -12.35
C LYS A 287 -16.77 -8.34 -12.49
N GLU A 288 -17.80 -7.50 -12.57
CA GLU A 288 -17.62 -6.04 -12.65
C GLU A 288 -17.04 -5.46 -11.34
N TYR A 289 -17.47 -5.96 -10.19
CA TYR A 289 -17.07 -5.42 -8.89
C TYR A 289 -15.79 -6.04 -8.34
N TYR A 290 -15.65 -7.37 -8.46
CA TYR A 290 -14.53 -8.13 -7.91
C TYR A 290 -13.47 -8.51 -8.94
N GLY A 291 -13.74 -8.42 -10.22
CA GLY A 291 -12.84 -8.87 -11.29
C GLY A 291 -11.52 -8.10 -11.38
N ILE A 292 -11.37 -6.98 -10.65
CA ILE A 292 -10.08 -6.27 -10.51
C ILE A 292 -9.18 -7.03 -9.52
N HIS A 293 -9.77 -7.62 -8.47
CA HIS A 293 -9.03 -8.38 -7.45
C HIS A 293 -8.93 -9.87 -7.77
N TYR A 294 -9.84 -10.38 -8.59
CA TYR A 294 -9.91 -11.77 -9.02
C TYR A 294 -9.84 -11.80 -10.56
N ASP A 295 -8.78 -11.20 -11.10
CA ASP A 295 -8.59 -10.99 -12.54
C ASP A 295 -8.34 -12.30 -13.32
N MET A 296 -7.83 -13.33 -12.63
CA MET A 296 -7.64 -14.66 -13.18
C MET A 296 -8.98 -15.40 -13.39
N LEU A 297 -10.05 -15.01 -12.68
CA LEU A 297 -11.36 -15.66 -12.82
C LEU A 297 -12.12 -15.13 -14.04
N THR A 298 -12.58 -16.04 -14.87
CA THR A 298 -13.45 -15.75 -16.02
C THR A 298 -14.88 -15.48 -15.59
N LEU A 299 -15.67 -14.86 -16.44
CA LEU A 299 -17.11 -14.68 -16.20
C LEU A 299 -17.85 -16.01 -16.00
N GLU A 300 -17.40 -17.08 -16.69
CA GLU A 300 -18.00 -18.41 -16.56
C GLU A 300 -17.74 -19.01 -15.18
N GLU A 301 -16.55 -18.80 -14.61
CA GLU A 301 -16.20 -19.24 -13.26
C GLU A 301 -16.97 -18.47 -12.19
N PHE A 302 -17.17 -17.17 -12.35
CA PHE A 302 -18.10 -16.43 -11.48
C PHE A 302 -19.53 -16.97 -11.55
N ARG A 303 -19.99 -17.44 -12.72
CA ARG A 303 -21.30 -18.10 -12.85
C ARG A 303 -21.33 -19.44 -12.15
N GLN A 304 -20.28 -20.23 -12.31
CA GLN A 304 -20.16 -21.54 -11.68
C GLN A 304 -20.19 -21.41 -10.15
N LEU A 305 -19.32 -20.56 -9.56
CA LEU A 305 -19.27 -20.28 -8.12
C LEU A 305 -20.64 -19.82 -7.58
N LEU A 306 -21.29 -18.91 -8.30
CA LEU A 306 -22.61 -18.41 -7.92
C LEU A 306 -23.69 -19.50 -7.94
N ASN A 307 -23.63 -20.43 -8.86
CA ASN A 307 -24.58 -21.55 -8.95
C ASN A 307 -24.29 -22.56 -7.82
N GLU A 308 -23.04 -22.92 -7.58
CA GLU A 308 -22.64 -23.81 -6.50
C GLU A 308 -23.09 -23.28 -5.14
N ALA A 309 -22.86 -21.98 -4.87
CA ALA A 309 -23.30 -21.33 -3.65
C ALA A 309 -24.83 -21.32 -3.50
N LYS A 310 -25.59 -21.11 -4.60
CA LYS A 310 -27.05 -21.16 -4.57
C LYS A 310 -27.60 -22.55 -4.33
N GLU A 311 -26.93 -23.59 -4.83
CA GLU A 311 -27.31 -24.98 -4.58
C GLU A 311 -27.04 -25.42 -3.15
N ASN A 312 -26.01 -24.82 -2.50
CA ASN A 312 -25.65 -25.09 -1.12
C ASN A 312 -26.53 -24.36 -0.09
N ILE A 313 -27.35 -23.39 -0.50
CA ILE A 313 -28.39 -22.79 0.33
C ILE A 313 -29.52 -23.83 0.45
N VAL A 314 -29.35 -24.79 1.34
CA VAL A 314 -30.39 -25.72 1.75
C VAL A 314 -31.55 -24.90 2.32
N GLU A 315 -32.78 -25.05 1.74
CA GLU A 315 -33.98 -24.53 2.36
C GLU A 315 -33.97 -24.89 3.85
N PRO A 316 -34.31 -23.98 4.77
CA PRO A 316 -34.39 -24.31 6.18
C PRO A 316 -35.38 -25.45 6.33
N GLY A 317 -34.85 -26.62 6.65
CA GLY A 317 -35.65 -27.82 6.89
C GLY A 317 -36.72 -27.49 7.91
N VAL A 318 -37.96 -27.84 7.56
CA VAL A 318 -39.12 -27.83 8.45
C VAL A 318 -38.69 -28.51 9.76
N LEU A 319 -38.52 -27.75 10.83
CA LEU A 319 -38.31 -28.30 12.16
C LEU A 319 -39.55 -29.15 12.52
N GLU A 320 -39.37 -30.45 12.52
CA GLU A 320 -40.33 -31.37 13.08
C GLU A 320 -40.60 -31.04 14.56
N GLU A 321 -41.82 -31.25 14.96
CA GLU A 321 -42.55 -30.82 16.14
C GLU A 321 -41.80 -30.95 17.50
N PRO A 322 -42.20 -30.18 18.55
CA PRO A 322 -41.59 -30.21 19.83
C PRO A 322 -41.90 -31.50 20.60
N ILE A 323 -40.85 -32.12 21.13
CA ILE A 323 -40.95 -33.24 22.06
C ILE A 323 -41.73 -32.81 23.30
N PRO A 324 -42.81 -33.52 23.75
CA PRO A 324 -43.52 -33.13 24.93
C PRO A 324 -42.73 -33.42 26.20
N PHE A 325 -42.74 -32.48 27.12
CA PHE A 325 -42.22 -32.67 28.49
C PHE A 325 -42.98 -33.77 29.23
N ILE A 326 -42.22 -34.70 29.82
CA ILE A 326 -42.60 -35.42 31.05
C ILE A 326 -41.56 -35.09 32.13
#